data_fd74a86c45bcd64b7981acff980a117e
#
_entry.id   fd74a86c45bcd64b7981acff980a117e
#
_cell.length_a   1.000
_cell.length_b   1.000
_cell.length_c   1.000
_cell.angle_alpha   90.00
_cell.angle_beta   90.00
_cell.angle_gamma   90.00
#
_symmetry.space_group_name_H-M   'P 1'
#
loop_
_entity.id
_entity.type
_entity.pdbx_description
1 polymer ?
#
loop_
_entity_poly.entity_id
_entity_poly.type
_entity_poly.pdbx_seq_one_letter_code
_entity_poly.pdbx_strand_id
1 'polypeptide(L)'
;MGRYVKFDENGISTSIYNSENKPEGDGWYIVPDSFPNSPHFKLSNNMISIMTNQEVEEWKRPLRLNALIFDTRLKRDDLLSKCDWTELPSVRANKTEEWIVEWETYRQALRDIPSSITDPDALVSWPTPPSK
;
A
#
# COMPACT_ATOMS: atom_id res chain seq x y z
N MET A 1 28.01 4.54 22.14
CA MET A 1 27.55 4.10 20.81
C MET A 1 26.63 5.17 20.22
N GLY A 2 26.97 5.64 19.02
CA GLY A 2 26.19 6.69 18.37
C GLY A 2 25.05 6.13 17.56
N ARG A 3 23.97 6.92 17.44
CA ARG A 3 22.90 6.64 16.50
C ARG A 3 23.07 7.56 15.30
N TYR A 4 23.03 7.00 14.12
CA TYR A 4 23.17 7.74 12.87
C TYR A 4 21.91 7.52 12.02
N VAL A 5 21.50 8.55 11.31
CA VAL A 5 20.29 8.51 10.50
C VAL A 5 20.54 9.15 9.14
N LYS A 6 19.94 8.57 8.11
CA LYS A 6 19.85 9.17 6.77
C LYS A 6 18.43 9.64 6.52
N PHE A 7 18.31 10.66 5.67
CA PHE A 7 17.02 11.23 5.28
C PHE A 7 16.86 11.16 3.76
N ASP A 8 15.61 11.06 3.32
CA ASP A 8 15.28 11.18 1.91
C ASP A 8 15.22 12.65 1.48
N GLU A 9 14.88 12.90 0.23
CA GLU A 9 14.77 14.26 -0.33
C GLU A 9 13.71 15.12 0.37
N ASN A 10 12.74 14.49 1.04
CA ASN A 10 11.69 15.18 1.79
C ASN A 10 12.04 15.40 3.26
N GLY A 11 13.24 14.98 3.69
CA GLY A 11 13.70 15.12 5.06
C GLY A 11 13.11 14.09 6.02
N ILE A 12 12.66 12.94 5.50
CA ILE A 12 12.12 11.84 6.31
C ILE A 12 13.19 10.76 6.46
N SER A 13 13.35 10.23 7.68
CA SER A 13 14.35 9.22 7.96
C SER A 13 14.10 7.93 7.15
N THR A 14 15.16 7.41 6.52
CA THR A 14 15.12 6.19 5.73
C THR A 14 15.90 5.04 6.35
N SER A 15 16.98 5.37 7.06
CA SER A 15 17.86 4.36 7.66
C SER A 15 18.36 4.85 9.01
N ILE A 16 18.36 3.97 10.00
CA ILE A 16 18.89 4.25 11.34
C ILE A 16 19.94 3.19 11.64
N TYR A 17 21.10 3.62 12.09
CA TYR A 17 22.22 2.74 12.34
C TYR A 17 22.85 3.06 13.69
N ASN A 18 23.01 2.04 14.51
CA ASN A 18 23.67 2.15 15.82
C ASN A 18 25.09 1.63 15.68
N SER A 19 26.08 2.50 15.92
CA SER A 19 27.49 2.14 15.78
C SER A 19 28.35 3.05 16.63
N GLU A 20 29.54 2.58 16.96
CA GLU A 20 30.54 3.41 17.63
C GLU A 20 31.14 4.42 16.67
N ASN A 21 31.18 4.07 15.39
CA ASN A 21 31.74 4.94 14.35
C ASN A 21 30.66 5.29 13.34
N LYS A 22 30.79 6.50 12.76
CA LYS A 22 29.93 6.95 11.67
C LYS A 22 29.99 5.95 10.52
N PRO A 23 28.84 5.51 9.96
CA PRO A 23 28.82 4.64 8.80
C PRO A 23 29.50 5.31 7.59
N GLU A 24 30.02 4.49 6.69
CA GLU A 24 30.62 4.98 5.46
C GLU A 24 29.56 5.59 4.54
N GLY A 25 29.97 6.61 3.79
CA GLY A 25 29.12 7.30 2.83
C GLY A 25 28.61 8.64 3.37
N ASP A 26 28.06 9.42 2.45
CA ASP A 26 27.53 10.75 2.76
C ASP A 26 26.08 10.71 3.23
N GLY A 27 25.66 11.80 3.87
CA GLY A 27 24.27 11.98 4.25
C GLY A 27 23.87 11.40 5.59
N TRP A 28 24.82 10.92 6.36
CA TRP A 28 24.56 10.46 7.73
C TRP A 28 24.60 11.62 8.72
N TYR A 29 23.58 11.69 9.59
CA TYR A 29 23.49 12.66 10.67
C TYR A 29 23.53 11.93 12.01
N ILE A 30 24.19 12.53 13.01
CA ILE A 30 24.19 11.97 14.36
C ILE A 30 22.89 12.37 15.08
N VAL A 31 22.27 11.39 15.74
CA VAL A 31 21.08 11.65 16.55
C VAL A 31 21.53 12.02 17.96
N PRO A 32 21.07 13.14 18.53
CA PRO A 32 21.41 13.49 19.92
C PRO A 32 21.03 12.39 20.90
N ASP A 33 21.89 12.16 21.91
CA ASP A 33 21.63 11.12 22.91
C ASP A 33 20.38 11.40 23.76
N SER A 34 19.95 12.66 23.83
CA SER A 34 18.73 13.06 24.52
C SER A 34 17.46 12.63 23.84
N PHE A 35 17.55 12.22 22.54
CA PHE A 35 16.38 11.79 21.79
C PHE A 35 15.99 10.36 22.19
N PRO A 36 14.68 10.09 22.38
CA PRO A 36 14.23 8.74 22.64
C PRO A 36 14.46 7.81 21.45
N ASN A 37 14.34 6.50 21.67
CA ASN A 37 14.39 5.51 20.60
C ASN A 37 13.12 5.61 19.76
N SER A 38 13.17 6.41 18.71
CA SER A 38 12.09 6.53 17.73
C SER A 38 12.63 6.08 16.38
N PRO A 39 11.84 5.34 15.61
CA PRO A 39 12.22 5.00 14.23
C PRO A 39 11.94 6.12 13.23
N HIS A 40 11.33 7.22 13.65
CA HIS A 40 10.85 8.28 12.76
C HIS A 40 11.40 9.63 13.12
N PHE A 41 12.35 10.09 12.33
CA PHE A 41 12.96 11.42 12.47
C PHE A 41 12.69 12.23 11.20
N LYS A 42 12.73 13.56 11.34
CA LYS A 42 12.70 14.48 10.21
C LYS A 42 13.87 15.45 10.28
N LEU A 43 14.30 15.91 9.13
CA LEU A 43 15.37 16.90 8.99
C LEU A 43 14.75 18.16 8.36
N SER A 44 14.93 19.29 9.06
CA SER A 44 14.48 20.59 8.58
C SER A 44 15.52 21.63 8.96
N ASN A 45 15.99 22.42 8.00
CA ASN A 45 17.02 23.44 8.23
C ASN A 45 18.28 22.86 8.90
N ASN A 46 18.71 21.67 8.46
CA ASN A 46 19.83 20.91 9.03
C ASN A 46 19.64 20.50 10.50
N MET A 47 18.42 20.56 11.03
CA MET A 47 18.10 20.15 12.39
C MET A 47 17.26 18.86 12.37
N ILE A 48 17.68 17.91 13.19
CA ILE A 48 16.95 16.65 13.38
C ILE A 48 15.88 16.87 14.44
N SER A 49 14.67 16.43 14.18
CA SER A 49 13.60 16.39 15.17
C SER A 49 12.84 15.06 15.07
N ILE A 50 12.11 14.73 16.13
CA ILE A 50 11.27 13.53 16.16
C ILE A 50 9.95 13.85 15.45
N MET A 51 9.51 12.96 14.56
CA MET A 51 8.20 13.11 13.95
C MET A 51 7.10 12.91 14.98
N THR A 52 6.10 13.79 14.97
CA THR A 52 4.92 13.61 15.79
C THR A 52 4.10 12.41 15.26
N ASN A 53 3.19 11.88 16.11
CA ASN A 53 2.31 10.80 15.69
C ASN A 53 1.49 11.18 14.47
N GLN A 54 1.02 12.42 14.40
CA GLN A 54 0.28 12.92 13.26
C GLN A 54 1.15 12.96 11.99
N GLU A 55 2.39 13.42 12.09
CA GLU A 55 3.32 13.46 10.96
C GLU A 55 3.63 12.04 10.45
N VAL A 56 3.80 11.08 11.34
CA VAL A 56 4.03 9.68 10.99
C VAL A 56 2.81 9.11 10.25
N GLU A 57 1.60 9.36 10.74
CA GLU A 57 0.37 8.91 10.09
C GLU A 57 0.19 9.52 8.71
N GLU A 58 0.45 10.81 8.55
CA GLU A 58 0.38 11.49 7.25
C GLU A 58 1.40 10.92 6.27
N TRP A 59 2.60 10.62 6.74
CA TRP A 59 3.65 10.02 5.91
C TRP A 59 3.30 8.57 5.50
N LYS A 60 2.74 7.79 6.43
CA LYS A 60 2.36 6.39 6.17
C LYS A 60 1.11 6.25 5.30
N ARG A 61 0.26 7.28 5.26
CA ARG A 61 -1.03 7.20 4.57
C ARG A 61 -0.92 6.73 3.11
N PRO A 62 -0.07 7.33 2.26
CA PRO A 62 0.07 6.84 0.88
C PRO A 62 0.64 5.43 0.80
N LEU A 63 1.50 5.03 1.73
CA LEU A 63 2.05 3.68 1.79
C LEU A 63 0.95 2.67 2.14
N ARG A 64 0.10 2.98 3.12
CA ARG A 64 -1.03 2.13 3.51
C ARG A 64 -2.06 2.04 2.38
N LEU A 65 -2.32 3.15 1.69
CA LEU A 65 -3.23 3.17 0.54
C LEU A 65 -2.72 2.25 -0.58
N ASN A 66 -1.44 2.37 -0.93
CA ASN A 66 -0.83 1.53 -1.97
C ASN A 66 -0.86 0.04 -1.57
N ALA A 67 -0.62 -0.28 -0.30
CA ALA A 67 -0.69 -1.65 0.19
C ALA A 67 -2.11 -2.21 0.07
N LEU A 68 -3.12 -1.42 0.43
CA LEU A 68 -4.52 -1.82 0.32
C LEU A 68 -4.92 -2.08 -1.14
N ILE A 69 -4.51 -1.18 -2.05
CA ILE A 69 -4.79 -1.34 -3.49
C ILE A 69 -4.10 -2.59 -4.02
N PHE A 70 -2.85 -2.83 -3.63
CA PHE A 70 -2.10 -4.02 -4.05
C PHE A 70 -2.81 -5.31 -3.60
N ASP A 71 -3.16 -5.40 -2.31
CA ASP A 71 -3.86 -6.57 -1.76
C ASP A 71 -5.22 -6.78 -2.43
N THR A 72 -5.91 -5.68 -2.71
CA THR A 72 -7.21 -5.71 -3.40
C THR A 72 -7.06 -6.25 -4.82
N ARG A 73 -6.01 -5.85 -5.54
CA ARG A 73 -5.72 -6.38 -6.89
C ARG A 73 -5.44 -7.87 -6.86
N LEU A 74 -4.69 -8.35 -5.88
CA LEU A 74 -4.41 -9.78 -5.73
C LEU A 74 -5.70 -10.57 -5.54
N LYS A 75 -6.58 -10.12 -4.66
CA LYS A 75 -7.86 -10.79 -4.42
C LYS A 75 -8.76 -10.71 -5.64
N ARG A 76 -8.82 -9.55 -6.30
CA ARG A 76 -9.58 -9.37 -7.55
C ARG A 76 -9.13 -10.36 -8.61
N ASP A 77 -7.82 -10.47 -8.81
CA ASP A 77 -7.25 -11.36 -9.84
C ASP A 77 -7.56 -12.82 -9.54
N ASP A 78 -7.53 -13.22 -8.27
CA ASP A 78 -7.93 -14.56 -7.84
C ASP A 78 -9.41 -14.82 -8.15
N LEU A 79 -10.28 -13.87 -7.83
CA LEU A 79 -11.72 -14.00 -8.10
C LEU A 79 -12.03 -14.03 -9.60
N LEU A 80 -11.31 -13.23 -10.39
CA LEU A 80 -11.45 -13.25 -11.85
C LEU A 80 -11.00 -14.59 -12.42
N SER A 81 -9.88 -15.14 -11.96
CA SER A 81 -9.39 -16.43 -12.45
C SER A 81 -10.36 -17.57 -12.14
N LYS A 82 -11.07 -17.51 -11.02
CA LYS A 82 -12.06 -18.51 -10.64
C LYS A 82 -13.31 -18.49 -11.50
N CYS A 83 -13.55 -17.42 -12.25
CA CYS A 83 -14.70 -17.30 -13.14
C CYS A 83 -14.34 -17.08 -14.62
N ASP A 84 -13.08 -17.26 -15.00
CA ASP A 84 -12.64 -17.15 -16.40
C ASP A 84 -13.38 -18.15 -17.31
N TRP A 85 -13.78 -19.31 -16.77
CA TRP A 85 -14.53 -20.31 -17.51
C TRP A 85 -15.86 -19.76 -18.08
N THR A 86 -16.43 -18.70 -17.46
CA THR A 86 -17.67 -18.09 -17.92
C THR A 86 -17.53 -17.38 -19.27
N GLU A 87 -16.30 -17.06 -19.66
CA GLU A 87 -16.01 -16.38 -20.93
C GLU A 87 -15.73 -17.33 -22.10
N LEU A 88 -15.65 -18.63 -21.83
CA LEU A 88 -15.40 -19.61 -22.89
C LEU A 88 -16.57 -19.66 -23.87
N PRO A 89 -16.31 -19.59 -25.17
CA PRO A 89 -17.38 -19.66 -26.16
C PRO A 89 -18.26 -20.92 -26.06
N SER A 90 -17.64 -22.06 -25.71
CA SER A 90 -18.37 -23.33 -25.54
C SER A 90 -19.34 -23.28 -24.34
N VAL A 91 -19.02 -22.51 -23.32
CA VAL A 91 -19.91 -22.32 -22.17
C VAL A 91 -21.05 -21.36 -22.54
N ARG A 92 -20.72 -20.22 -23.14
CA ARG A 92 -21.70 -19.18 -23.51
C ARG A 92 -22.71 -19.65 -24.54
N ALA A 93 -22.31 -20.54 -25.41
CA ALA A 93 -23.19 -21.09 -26.42
C ALA A 93 -24.42 -21.80 -25.84
N ASN A 94 -24.34 -22.28 -24.61
CA ASN A 94 -25.40 -23.02 -23.93
C ASN A 94 -26.10 -22.22 -22.84
N LYS A 95 -25.82 -20.90 -22.77
CA LYS A 95 -26.35 -20.02 -21.70
C LYS A 95 -27.23 -18.92 -22.30
N THR A 96 -28.13 -18.39 -21.46
CA THR A 96 -28.98 -17.26 -21.84
C THR A 96 -28.15 -15.95 -21.84
N GLU A 97 -28.67 -14.95 -22.58
CA GLU A 97 -28.08 -13.62 -22.56
C GLU A 97 -28.07 -13.03 -21.13
N GLU A 98 -29.12 -13.28 -20.35
CA GLU A 98 -29.22 -12.82 -18.96
C GLU A 98 -28.10 -13.40 -18.12
N TRP A 99 -27.81 -14.67 -18.25
CA TRP A 99 -26.72 -15.34 -17.56
C TRP A 99 -25.37 -14.70 -17.94
N ILE A 100 -25.15 -14.45 -19.21
CA ILE A 100 -23.92 -13.83 -19.71
C ILE A 100 -23.77 -12.42 -19.14
N VAL A 101 -24.81 -11.60 -19.15
CA VAL A 101 -24.81 -10.24 -18.63
C VAL A 101 -24.55 -10.22 -17.13
N GLU A 102 -25.13 -11.13 -16.37
CA GLU A 102 -24.90 -11.23 -14.92
C GLU A 102 -23.42 -11.47 -14.60
N TRP A 103 -22.79 -12.39 -15.33
CA TRP A 103 -21.37 -12.68 -15.11
C TRP A 103 -20.47 -11.55 -15.61
N GLU A 104 -20.79 -10.94 -16.72
CA GLU A 104 -20.03 -9.76 -17.20
C GLU A 104 -20.12 -8.60 -16.23
N THR A 105 -21.29 -8.35 -15.66
CA THR A 105 -21.49 -7.31 -14.63
C THR A 105 -20.68 -7.60 -13.39
N TYR A 106 -20.69 -8.83 -12.90
CA TYR A 106 -19.88 -9.25 -11.76
C TYR A 106 -18.38 -9.05 -12.03
N ARG A 107 -17.89 -9.50 -13.18
CA ARG A 107 -16.48 -9.39 -13.56
C ARG A 107 -16.07 -7.93 -13.73
N GLN A 108 -16.93 -7.10 -14.32
CA GLN A 108 -16.64 -5.67 -14.44
C GLN A 108 -16.60 -4.98 -13.08
N ALA A 109 -17.51 -5.33 -12.18
CA ALA A 109 -17.47 -4.81 -10.80
C ALA A 109 -16.16 -5.16 -10.10
N LEU A 110 -15.64 -6.37 -10.31
CA LEU A 110 -14.33 -6.76 -9.78
C LEU A 110 -13.20 -5.89 -10.34
N ARG A 111 -13.21 -5.64 -11.65
CA ARG A 111 -12.18 -4.83 -12.31
C ARG A 111 -12.17 -3.38 -11.80
N ASP A 112 -13.33 -2.86 -11.44
CA ASP A 112 -13.49 -1.46 -11.03
C ASP A 112 -13.11 -1.20 -9.56
N ILE A 113 -13.04 -2.24 -8.73
CA ILE A 113 -12.79 -2.09 -7.29
C ILE A 113 -11.48 -1.36 -6.99
N PRO A 114 -10.31 -1.74 -7.53
CA PRO A 114 -9.06 -1.08 -7.15
C PRO A 114 -9.04 0.41 -7.43
N SER A 115 -9.64 0.85 -8.53
CA SER A 115 -9.66 2.27 -8.91
C SER A 115 -10.62 3.11 -8.07
N SER A 116 -11.53 2.47 -7.33
CA SER A 116 -12.47 3.16 -6.45
C SER A 116 -11.88 3.44 -5.06
N ILE A 117 -10.73 2.85 -4.72
CA ILE A 117 -10.11 2.98 -3.42
C ILE A 117 -9.30 4.27 -3.35
N THR A 118 -9.73 5.19 -2.48
CA THR A 118 -9.07 6.49 -2.28
C THR A 118 -8.64 6.72 -0.85
N ASP A 119 -9.01 5.82 0.07
CA ASP A 119 -8.75 5.94 1.49
C ASP A 119 -8.13 4.63 2.00
N PRO A 120 -6.97 4.69 2.70
CA PRO A 120 -6.33 3.48 3.24
C PRO A 120 -7.18 2.76 4.31
N ASP A 121 -8.14 3.44 4.92
CA ASP A 121 -9.01 2.87 5.92
C ASP A 121 -10.37 2.42 5.34
N ALA A 122 -10.53 2.47 4.02
CA ALA A 122 -11.75 2.05 3.35
C ALA A 122 -12.02 0.57 3.53
N LEU A 123 -13.28 0.23 3.75
CA LEU A 123 -13.73 -1.16 3.73
C LEU A 123 -14.09 -1.51 2.29
N VAL A 124 -13.39 -2.51 1.75
CA VAL A 124 -13.63 -2.96 0.38
C VAL A 124 -14.84 -3.88 0.35
N SER A 125 -15.86 -3.49 -0.43
CA SER A 125 -17.05 -4.30 -0.62
C SER A 125 -16.90 -5.18 -1.86
N TRP A 126 -17.02 -6.48 -1.69
CA TRP A 126 -16.88 -7.45 -2.77
C TRP A 126 -18.23 -7.86 -3.32
N PRO A 127 -18.43 -7.84 -4.64
CA PRO A 127 -19.70 -8.27 -5.22
C PRO A 127 -19.93 -9.76 -5.01
N THR A 128 -21.20 -10.16 -4.97
CA THR A 128 -21.58 -11.57 -4.89
C THR A 128 -21.62 -12.17 -6.29
N PRO A 129 -20.97 -13.33 -6.53
CA PRO A 129 -21.01 -13.96 -7.83
C PRO A 129 -22.43 -14.43 -8.16
N PRO A 130 -22.82 -14.40 -9.46
CA PRO A 130 -24.10 -14.94 -9.89
C PRO A 130 -24.19 -16.45 -9.64
N SER A 131 -25.39 -16.98 -9.66
CA SER A 131 -25.60 -18.43 -9.61
C SER A 131 -25.09 -19.10 -10.88
N LYS A 132 -24.52 -20.28 -10.75
CA LYS A 132 -23.96 -21.04 -11.87
C LYS A 132 -25.05 -21.53 -12.84
#